data_a753f2960fe572b23013425fcb2f9f7a
#
_entry.id   a753f2960fe572b23013425fcb2f9f7a
#
_cell.length_a   1.000
_cell.length_b   1.000
_cell.length_c   1.000
_cell.angle_alpha   90.00
_cell.angle_beta   90.00
_cell.angle_gamma   90.00
#
_symmetry.space_group_name_H-M   'P 1'
#
loop_
_entity.id
_entity.type
_entity.pdbx_description
1 polymer ?
#
loop_
_entity_poly.entity_id
_entity_poly.type
_entity_poly.pdbx_seq_one_letter_code
_entity_poly.pdbx_strand_id
1 'polypeptide(L)'
;MVVPSISYALPTFINKIPCDWDIYNSSTFQAKFDVNTPQQVNDKVVDLVYDEKYWFAINIKPNATETLFESLINDTAPLFNSTLFNQVVYETGRDPTNLKSTILPVAQTIEEYYHTFYTLNYLPPLLTNITQVYRYALTNNARYIAAAGKYNYEYYDHRPFTDRILLAPTQIGVVYCLLLTFFQFLLYGPLHVEMAKVLRPANGLIYRIAMSWFTFFFASLFFCTTTAIFQVDFTKSFGRGGFVVYWMSTWLFMLAAGGANENAVMLVITLGPQYLGFWILSFVILNIAPSFFPLALNNNVYRYGYMMPVHNVIDIYRVIFFDVTRRKMGRNYGILVALIALNTALLPFVGKYASRKLKQKALVAAKQS
;
A
#
# COMPACT_ATOMS: atom_id res chain seq x y z
N MET A 1 0.91 13.31 33.70
CA MET A 1 -0.52 13.02 33.89
C MET A 1 -1.34 13.92 32.94
N VAL A 2 -1.19 13.71 31.64
CA VAL A 2 -1.96 14.45 30.57
C VAL A 2 -3.32 13.80 30.34
N VAL A 3 -3.58 12.80 31.08
CA VAL A 3 -4.50 11.77 30.66
C VAL A 3 -5.97 11.94 31.12
N PRO A 4 -6.33 12.79 32.05
CA PRO A 4 -7.74 12.93 32.34
C PRO A 4 -8.55 13.46 31.14
N SER A 5 -8.01 14.44 30.40
CA SER A 5 -8.75 15.05 29.31
C SER A 5 -9.01 14.07 28.17
N ILE A 6 -8.00 13.27 27.79
CA ILE A 6 -8.13 12.29 26.72
C ILE A 6 -8.92 11.07 27.18
N SER A 7 -8.68 10.57 28.39
CA SER A 7 -9.43 9.41 28.94
C SER A 7 -10.92 9.68 29.06
N TYR A 8 -11.33 10.90 29.39
CA TYR A 8 -12.74 11.31 29.44
C TYR A 8 -13.35 11.50 28.05
N ALA A 9 -12.56 11.97 27.09
CA ALA A 9 -13.02 12.22 25.72
C ALA A 9 -13.10 10.95 24.86
N LEU A 10 -12.18 10.01 25.04
CA LEU A 10 -12.04 8.79 24.25
C LEU A 10 -13.33 7.97 24.11
N PRO A 11 -14.09 7.64 25.20
CA PRO A 11 -15.31 6.85 25.07
C PRO A 11 -16.37 7.52 24.19
N THR A 12 -16.36 8.85 24.14
CA THR A 12 -17.33 9.64 23.36
C THR A 12 -16.98 9.62 21.86
N PHE A 13 -15.70 9.51 21.50
CA PHE A 13 -15.23 9.56 20.12
C PHE A 13 -15.14 8.20 19.48
N ILE A 14 -14.68 7.17 20.21
CA ILE A 14 -14.48 5.80 19.72
C ILE A 14 -15.77 5.24 19.13
N ASN A 15 -16.91 5.49 19.77
CA ASN A 15 -18.19 5.02 19.28
C ASN A 15 -18.73 5.75 18.05
N LYS A 16 -18.18 6.93 17.72
CA LYS A 16 -18.60 7.74 16.56
C LYS A 16 -17.75 7.51 15.31
N ILE A 17 -16.58 6.91 15.49
CA ILE A 17 -15.61 6.72 14.42
C ILE A 17 -15.48 5.22 14.14
N PRO A 18 -15.79 4.74 12.93
CA PRO A 18 -15.78 3.32 12.58
C PRO A 18 -14.34 2.79 12.40
N CYS A 19 -13.58 2.71 13.50
CA CYS A 19 -12.21 2.19 13.55
C CYS A 19 -12.07 1.24 14.73
N ASP A 20 -11.19 0.24 14.59
CA ASP A 20 -10.73 -0.58 15.71
C ASP A 20 -9.58 0.15 16.42
N TRP A 21 -9.71 0.38 17.71
CA TRP A 21 -8.77 1.16 18.51
C TRP A 21 -8.04 0.31 19.53
N ASP A 22 -6.72 0.37 19.49
CA ASP A 22 -5.86 -0.12 20.56
C ASP A 22 -5.36 1.07 21.40
N ILE A 23 -5.84 1.17 22.65
CA ILE A 23 -5.51 2.28 23.54
C ILE A 23 -4.53 1.78 24.62
N TYR A 24 -3.42 2.46 24.73
CA TYR A 24 -2.37 2.16 25.70
C TYR A 24 -2.10 3.37 26.59
N ASN A 25 -1.98 3.16 27.89
CA ASN A 25 -1.30 4.10 28.77
C ASN A 25 0.23 3.84 28.71
N SER A 26 1.03 4.77 29.22
CA SER A 26 2.50 4.65 29.17
C SER A 26 3.02 3.35 29.77
N SER A 27 2.51 2.94 30.94
CA SER A 27 2.97 1.74 31.62
C SER A 27 2.62 0.45 30.87
N THR A 28 1.39 0.34 30.36
CA THR A 28 0.97 -0.82 29.57
C THR A 28 1.70 -0.91 28.23
N PHE A 29 1.98 0.22 27.59
CA PHE A 29 2.75 0.27 26.35
C PHE A 29 4.19 -0.16 26.59
N GLN A 30 4.84 0.40 27.62
CA GLN A 30 6.19 0.06 28.01
C GLN A 30 6.34 -1.44 28.33
N ALA A 31 5.42 -1.99 29.12
CA ALA A 31 5.43 -3.42 29.47
C ALA A 31 5.20 -4.32 28.24
N LYS A 32 4.29 -3.94 27.33
CA LYS A 32 3.96 -4.74 26.14
C LYS A 32 5.08 -4.79 25.11
N PHE A 33 5.81 -3.69 24.95
CA PHE A 33 6.79 -3.54 23.87
C PHE A 33 8.23 -3.50 24.38
N ASP A 34 8.46 -3.69 25.71
CA ASP A 34 9.76 -3.68 26.36
C ASP A 34 10.57 -2.39 26.08
N VAL A 35 9.93 -1.24 26.26
CA VAL A 35 10.53 0.08 26.06
C VAL A 35 10.47 0.87 27.36
N ASN A 36 11.58 1.53 27.74
CA ASN A 36 11.72 2.14 29.06
C ASN A 36 11.82 3.66 29.03
N THR A 37 12.27 4.24 27.93
CA THR A 37 12.45 5.68 27.80
C THR A 37 11.39 6.33 26.91
N PRO A 38 11.05 7.62 27.12
CA PRO A 38 10.10 8.32 26.26
C PRO A 38 10.51 8.32 24.78
N GLN A 39 11.83 8.38 24.49
CA GLN A 39 12.31 8.32 23.12
C GLN A 39 12.05 6.94 22.50
N GLN A 40 12.35 5.85 23.22
CA GLN A 40 12.04 4.49 22.75
C GLN A 40 10.53 4.27 22.52
N VAL A 41 9.68 4.90 23.36
CA VAL A 41 8.22 4.86 23.13
C VAL A 41 7.87 5.55 21.82
N ASN A 42 8.40 6.75 21.55
CA ASN A 42 8.14 7.47 20.30
C ASN A 42 8.63 6.68 19.08
N ASP A 43 9.85 6.16 19.13
CA ASP A 43 10.42 5.37 18.03
C ASP A 43 9.59 4.10 17.80
N LYS A 44 9.14 3.45 18.89
CA LYS A 44 8.29 2.25 18.81
C LYS A 44 6.91 2.53 18.20
N VAL A 45 6.33 3.68 18.48
CA VAL A 45 5.06 4.10 17.84
C VAL A 45 5.26 4.25 16.33
N VAL A 46 6.35 4.86 15.88
CA VAL A 46 6.70 4.97 14.47
C VAL A 46 6.91 3.58 13.85
N ASP A 47 7.66 2.69 14.51
CA ASP A 47 7.89 1.31 14.05
C ASP A 47 6.59 0.51 13.88
N LEU A 48 5.60 0.71 14.77
CA LEU A 48 4.32 0.01 14.68
C LEU A 48 3.50 0.44 13.45
N VAL A 49 3.61 1.70 13.05
CA VAL A 49 3.00 2.21 11.82
C VAL A 49 3.81 1.73 10.61
N TYR A 50 5.15 1.81 10.65
CA TYR A 50 6.05 1.31 9.61
C TYR A 50 5.87 -0.20 9.35
N ASP A 51 5.70 -0.98 10.41
CA ASP A 51 5.44 -2.43 10.35
C ASP A 51 4.02 -2.78 9.83
N GLU A 52 3.22 -1.77 9.48
CA GLU A 52 1.84 -1.88 9.02
C GLU A 52 0.88 -2.56 10.02
N LYS A 53 1.19 -2.50 11.32
CA LYS A 53 0.28 -2.98 12.36
C LYS A 53 -0.91 -2.04 12.54
N TYR A 54 -0.66 -0.74 12.39
CA TYR A 54 -1.67 0.30 12.44
C TYR A 54 -1.63 1.16 11.17
N TRP A 55 -2.76 1.79 10.83
CA TRP A 55 -2.84 2.74 9.72
C TRP A 55 -2.30 4.10 10.09
N PHE A 56 -2.54 4.50 11.33
CA PHE A 56 -1.97 5.68 11.96
C PHE A 56 -1.92 5.45 13.47
N ALA A 57 -1.13 6.24 14.17
CA ALA A 57 -1.06 6.27 15.62
C ALA A 57 -1.09 7.70 16.12
N ILE A 58 -1.82 7.94 17.20
CA ILE A 58 -1.80 9.22 17.93
C ILE A 58 -0.88 9.02 19.13
N ASN A 59 0.25 9.70 19.12
CA ASN A 59 1.25 9.67 20.17
C ASN A 59 1.22 10.94 20.99
N ILE A 60 1.11 10.82 22.31
CA ILE A 60 1.12 11.93 23.25
C ILE A 60 2.42 11.86 24.05
N LYS A 61 3.29 12.83 23.78
CA LYS A 61 4.60 12.94 24.43
C LYS A 61 4.46 13.40 25.90
N PRO A 62 5.41 13.10 26.77
CA PRO A 62 5.37 13.49 28.19
C PRO A 62 5.41 15.01 28.39
N ASN A 63 5.10 15.45 29.59
CA ASN A 63 5.20 16.84 30.09
C ASN A 63 4.24 17.88 29.46
N ALA A 64 3.29 17.47 28.61
CA ALA A 64 2.36 18.40 27.98
C ALA A 64 1.52 19.20 29.00
N THR A 65 1.03 18.54 30.08
CA THR A 65 0.22 19.23 31.11
C THR A 65 1.07 20.16 31.96
N GLU A 66 2.28 19.75 32.30
CA GLU A 66 3.21 20.58 33.08
C GLU A 66 3.57 21.86 32.30
N THR A 67 3.95 21.70 31.03
CA THR A 67 4.26 22.86 30.16
C THR A 67 3.04 23.78 29.94
N LEU A 68 1.83 23.19 29.79
CA LEU A 68 0.60 23.97 29.71
C LEU A 68 0.38 24.76 31.00
N PHE A 69 0.52 24.12 32.16
CA PHE A 69 0.34 24.76 33.46
C PHE A 69 1.37 25.86 33.67
N GLU A 70 2.66 25.59 33.42
CA GLU A 70 3.73 26.60 33.53
C GLU A 70 3.48 27.82 32.63
N SER A 71 3.04 27.59 31.38
CA SER A 71 2.72 28.71 30.46
C SER A 71 1.58 29.60 30.95
N LEU A 72 0.66 29.04 31.74
CA LEU A 72 -0.51 29.81 32.26
C LEU A 72 -0.21 30.58 33.52
N ILE A 73 0.82 30.23 34.29
CA ILE A 73 1.15 30.87 35.58
C ILE A 73 2.42 31.74 35.53
N ASN A 74 3.25 31.59 34.50
CA ASN A 74 4.55 32.25 34.40
C ASN A 74 4.68 33.02 33.08
N ASP A 75 4.72 34.35 33.17
CA ASP A 75 4.84 35.26 32.04
C ASP A 75 6.18 35.16 31.27
N THR A 76 7.19 34.52 31.88
CA THR A 76 8.50 34.29 31.25
C THR A 76 8.60 32.92 30.59
N ALA A 77 7.62 32.05 30.81
CA ALA A 77 7.57 30.75 30.17
C ALA A 77 7.28 30.88 28.67
N PRO A 78 7.73 29.91 27.84
CA PRO A 78 7.33 29.88 26.43
C PRO A 78 5.83 29.64 26.29
N LEU A 79 5.26 30.17 25.20
CA LEU A 79 3.85 29.92 24.87
C LEU A 79 3.60 28.45 24.69
N PHE A 80 2.51 27.91 25.22
CA PHE A 80 2.13 26.53 25.01
C PHE A 80 1.90 26.24 23.53
N ASN A 81 2.55 25.19 23.04
CA ASN A 81 2.35 24.68 21.69
C ASN A 81 2.02 23.19 21.74
N SER A 82 0.77 22.86 21.53
CA SER A 82 0.28 21.48 21.59
C SER A 82 0.87 20.54 20.53
N THR A 83 1.33 21.07 19.38
CA THR A 83 1.95 20.25 18.32
C THR A 83 3.28 19.61 18.73
N LEU A 84 3.96 20.17 19.74
CA LEU A 84 5.18 19.58 20.28
C LEU A 84 4.92 18.26 21.06
N PHE A 85 3.70 18.13 21.58
CA PHE A 85 3.31 17.02 22.45
C PHE A 85 2.37 16.03 21.79
N ASN A 86 1.54 16.46 20.85
CA ASN A 86 0.54 15.61 20.20
C ASN A 86 0.95 15.36 18.76
N GLN A 87 1.21 14.11 18.43
CA GLN A 87 1.70 13.71 17.12
C GLN A 87 0.83 12.62 16.52
N VAL A 88 0.39 12.80 15.29
CA VAL A 88 -0.23 11.78 14.45
C VAL A 88 0.85 11.22 13.54
N VAL A 89 1.20 9.95 13.71
CA VAL A 89 2.16 9.24 12.88
C VAL A 89 1.43 8.43 11.83
N TYR A 90 1.79 8.55 10.57
CA TYR A 90 1.21 7.82 9.44
C TYR A 90 2.22 7.68 8.30
N GLU A 91 1.88 6.94 7.23
CA GLU A 91 2.75 6.71 6.07
C GLU A 91 1.97 6.82 4.76
N THR A 92 2.09 7.93 4.03
CA THR A 92 1.44 8.06 2.72
C THR A 92 2.04 7.15 1.65
N GLY A 93 3.31 6.75 1.79
CA GLY A 93 3.96 5.80 0.88
C GLY A 93 3.32 4.41 0.88
N ARG A 94 2.68 4.00 1.99
CA ARG A 94 1.96 2.72 2.10
C ARG A 94 0.77 2.65 1.15
N ASP A 95 -0.03 3.72 1.07
CA ASP A 95 -1.14 3.85 0.13
C ASP A 95 -1.42 5.33 -0.15
N PRO A 96 -0.81 5.89 -1.21
CA PRO A 96 -0.88 7.33 -1.47
C PRO A 96 -2.29 7.88 -1.69
N THR A 97 -3.17 7.06 -2.24
CA THR A 97 -4.53 7.48 -2.59
C THR A 97 -5.48 7.33 -1.41
N ASN A 98 -5.58 6.12 -0.87
CA ASN A 98 -6.60 5.82 0.14
C ASN A 98 -6.25 6.37 1.52
N LEU A 99 -4.97 6.48 1.85
CA LEU A 99 -4.56 7.06 3.13
C LEU A 99 -4.95 8.54 3.20
N LYS A 100 -4.71 9.30 2.15
CA LYS A 100 -5.07 10.74 2.09
C LYS A 100 -6.58 10.97 2.01
N SER A 101 -7.33 10.10 1.32
CA SER A 101 -8.77 10.29 1.11
C SER A 101 -9.65 9.69 2.21
N THR A 102 -9.16 8.70 2.94
CA THR A 102 -9.99 7.95 3.90
C THR A 102 -9.41 8.00 5.31
N ILE A 103 -8.12 7.67 5.49
CA ILE A 103 -7.53 7.50 6.83
C ILE A 103 -7.20 8.85 7.47
N LEU A 104 -6.55 9.75 6.72
CA LEU A 104 -6.15 11.05 7.24
C LEU A 104 -7.35 11.93 7.67
N PRO A 105 -8.48 12.00 6.92
CA PRO A 105 -9.68 12.69 7.37
C PRO A 105 -10.25 12.14 8.69
N VAL A 106 -10.12 10.84 8.96
CA VAL A 106 -10.50 10.26 10.26
C VAL A 106 -9.66 10.84 11.39
N ALA A 107 -8.34 10.92 11.22
CA ALA A 107 -7.45 11.54 12.22
C ALA A 107 -7.79 13.02 12.43
N GLN A 108 -8.10 13.77 11.37
CA GLN A 108 -8.54 15.16 11.44
C GLN A 108 -9.87 15.32 12.17
N THR A 109 -10.82 14.43 11.92
CA THR A 109 -12.11 14.43 12.64
C THR A 109 -11.91 14.20 14.14
N ILE A 110 -10.97 13.32 14.53
CA ILE A 110 -10.61 13.10 15.94
C ILE A 110 -10.02 14.37 16.56
N GLU A 111 -9.11 15.04 15.83
CA GLU A 111 -8.52 16.30 16.27
C GLU A 111 -9.59 17.36 16.51
N GLU A 112 -10.55 17.54 15.60
CA GLU A 112 -11.66 18.48 15.74
C GLU A 112 -12.56 18.17 16.94
N TYR A 113 -12.92 16.90 17.14
CA TYR A 113 -13.71 16.50 18.30
C TYR A 113 -12.94 16.72 19.60
N TYR A 114 -11.66 16.39 19.61
CA TYR A 114 -10.85 16.58 20.81
C TYR A 114 -10.60 18.07 21.08
N HIS A 115 -10.34 18.87 20.06
CA HIS A 115 -10.22 20.32 20.20
C HIS A 115 -11.49 20.94 20.80
N THR A 116 -12.66 20.53 20.33
CA THR A 116 -13.94 20.99 20.85
C THR A 116 -14.13 20.60 22.32
N PHE A 117 -13.84 19.34 22.65
CA PHE A 117 -13.90 18.86 24.03
C PHE A 117 -12.92 19.61 24.93
N TYR A 118 -11.69 19.77 24.48
CA TYR A 118 -10.63 20.47 25.23
C TYR A 118 -11.01 21.91 25.55
N THR A 119 -11.48 22.65 24.58
CA THR A 119 -11.83 24.09 24.74
C THR A 119 -13.08 24.29 25.56
N LEU A 120 -14.08 23.42 25.49
CA LEU A 120 -15.34 23.59 26.20
C LEU A 120 -15.37 22.95 27.58
N ASN A 121 -14.74 21.78 27.74
CA ASN A 121 -14.91 20.95 28.95
C ASN A 121 -13.64 20.82 29.79
N TYR A 122 -12.44 20.99 29.21
CA TYR A 122 -11.19 20.82 29.94
C TYR A 122 -10.53 22.15 30.34
N LEU A 123 -10.34 23.06 29.41
CA LEU A 123 -9.61 24.30 29.63
C LEU A 123 -10.32 25.25 30.65
N PRO A 124 -11.64 25.50 30.60
CA PRO A 124 -12.29 26.41 31.54
C PRO A 124 -12.19 25.96 33.01
N PRO A 125 -12.48 24.67 33.36
CA PRO A 125 -12.26 24.18 34.72
C PRO A 125 -10.80 24.26 35.16
N LEU A 126 -9.84 24.03 34.25
CA LEU A 126 -8.41 24.16 34.55
C LEU A 126 -8.06 25.59 34.95
N LEU A 127 -8.50 26.58 34.17
CA LEU A 127 -8.27 28.00 34.46
C LEU A 127 -8.88 28.42 35.79
N THR A 128 -10.10 27.95 36.07
CA THR A 128 -10.78 28.16 37.35
C THR A 128 -10.01 27.54 38.52
N ASN A 129 -9.53 26.33 38.39
CA ASN A 129 -8.75 25.64 39.40
C ASN A 129 -7.40 26.36 39.68
N ILE A 130 -6.72 26.83 38.66
CA ILE A 130 -5.46 27.59 38.81
C ILE A 130 -5.70 28.81 39.68
N THR A 131 -6.75 29.58 39.43
CA THR A 131 -7.02 30.82 40.16
C THR A 131 -7.61 30.57 41.54
N GLN A 132 -8.55 29.64 41.69
CA GLN A 132 -9.29 29.43 42.95
C GLN A 132 -8.65 28.43 43.90
N VAL A 133 -8.24 27.28 43.39
CA VAL A 133 -7.72 26.17 44.22
C VAL A 133 -6.24 26.34 44.51
N TYR A 134 -5.47 26.60 43.47
CA TYR A 134 -4.00 26.78 43.64
C TYR A 134 -3.59 28.21 43.99
N ARG A 135 -4.52 29.16 43.96
CA ARG A 135 -4.28 30.59 44.26
C ARG A 135 -3.18 31.24 43.41
N TYR A 136 -2.91 30.70 42.25
CA TYR A 136 -2.01 31.33 41.27
C TYR A 136 -2.78 32.36 40.46
N ALA A 137 -2.14 33.51 40.24
CA ALA A 137 -2.64 34.45 39.25
C ALA A 137 -2.38 33.90 37.85
N LEU A 138 -3.41 33.87 37.03
CA LEU A 138 -3.20 33.61 35.59
C LEU A 138 -2.40 34.79 35.03
N THR A 139 -1.59 34.54 34.01
CA THR A 139 -0.89 35.60 33.30
C THR A 139 -1.92 36.59 32.76
N ASN A 140 -1.66 37.89 32.93
CA ASN A 140 -2.53 38.93 32.40
C ASN A 140 -2.44 39.07 30.87
N ASN A 141 -1.56 38.28 30.24
CA ASN A 141 -1.33 38.34 28.82
C ASN A 141 -2.31 37.38 28.08
N ALA A 142 -3.32 37.96 27.44
CA ALA A 142 -4.30 37.21 26.64
C ALA A 142 -3.69 36.30 25.59
N ARG A 143 -2.45 36.56 25.16
CA ARG A 143 -1.71 35.73 24.20
C ARG A 143 -1.40 34.33 24.76
N TYR A 144 -1.09 34.19 26.05
CA TYR A 144 -0.84 32.89 26.70
C TYR A 144 -2.12 32.07 26.79
N ILE A 145 -3.23 32.70 27.19
CA ILE A 145 -4.54 32.04 27.28
C ILE A 145 -5.02 31.61 25.88
N ALA A 146 -4.84 32.49 24.88
CA ALA A 146 -5.17 32.16 23.49
C ALA A 146 -4.30 31.04 22.94
N ALA A 147 -3.01 30.98 23.29
CA ALA A 147 -2.12 29.88 22.89
C ALA A 147 -2.52 28.57 23.57
N ALA A 148 -2.86 28.58 24.85
CA ALA A 148 -3.38 27.44 25.59
C ALA A 148 -4.70 26.89 24.99
N GLY A 149 -5.54 27.80 24.42
CA GLY A 149 -6.79 27.43 23.75
C GLY A 149 -6.60 26.75 22.38
N LYS A 150 -5.43 26.85 21.78
CA LYS A 150 -5.12 26.20 20.49
C LYS A 150 -4.62 24.79 20.73
N TYR A 151 -5.42 23.80 20.38
CA TYR A 151 -5.05 22.40 20.51
C TYR A 151 -5.02 21.72 19.15
N ASN A 152 -3.82 21.54 18.60
CA ASN A 152 -3.58 20.95 17.29
C ASN A 152 -2.60 19.78 17.40
N TYR A 153 -2.63 18.89 16.40
CA TYR A 153 -1.69 17.79 16.27
C TYR A 153 -0.59 18.13 15.26
N GLU A 154 0.61 17.57 15.50
CA GLU A 154 1.66 17.48 14.50
C GLU A 154 1.38 16.25 13.62
N TYR A 155 1.28 16.44 12.31
CA TYR A 155 1.09 15.36 11.35
C TYR A 155 2.45 14.92 10.80
N TYR A 156 2.95 13.78 11.30
CA TYR A 156 4.25 13.22 10.92
C TYR A 156 4.07 12.09 9.91
N ASP A 157 4.38 12.36 8.65
CA ASP A 157 4.42 11.37 7.58
C ASP A 157 5.81 10.71 7.56
N HIS A 158 5.92 9.48 8.06
CA HIS A 158 7.20 8.77 8.18
C HIS A 158 7.80 8.39 6.82
N ARG A 159 6.97 8.05 5.84
CA ARG A 159 7.37 7.73 4.47
C ARG A 159 6.50 8.52 3.48
N PRO A 160 6.85 9.79 3.22
CA PRO A 160 5.99 10.67 2.48
C PRO A 160 5.94 10.32 0.98
N PHE A 161 4.72 10.32 0.45
CA PHE A 161 4.48 10.33 -0.98
C PHE A 161 4.59 11.75 -1.52
N THR A 162 5.76 12.13 -2.01
CA THR A 162 6.07 13.48 -2.48
C THR A 162 5.94 13.62 -3.99
N ASP A 163 6.20 12.56 -4.74
CA ASP A 163 6.25 12.59 -6.20
C ASP A 163 5.02 11.96 -6.84
N ARG A 164 4.16 12.77 -7.43
CA ARG A 164 2.93 12.32 -8.12
C ARG A 164 3.22 11.49 -9.37
N ILE A 165 4.39 11.61 -9.98
CA ILE A 165 4.79 10.82 -11.15
C ILE A 165 4.77 9.32 -10.81
N LEU A 166 5.06 8.97 -9.57
CA LEU A 166 5.05 7.59 -9.07
C LEU A 166 3.69 6.89 -9.09
N LEU A 167 2.58 7.63 -9.25
CA LEU A 167 1.27 7.02 -9.51
C LEU A 167 1.23 6.33 -10.88
N ALA A 168 1.98 6.83 -11.86
CA ALA A 168 2.03 6.21 -13.18
C ALA A 168 2.57 4.76 -13.12
N PRO A 169 3.79 4.48 -12.63
CA PRO A 169 4.30 3.11 -12.58
C PRO A 169 3.58 2.22 -11.57
N THR A 170 3.06 2.77 -10.46
CA THR A 170 2.45 1.97 -9.38
C THR A 170 0.97 1.66 -9.58
N GLN A 171 0.28 2.36 -10.49
CA GLN A 171 -1.14 2.15 -10.78
C GLN A 171 -1.36 1.89 -12.28
N ILE A 172 -1.29 2.92 -13.10
CA ILE A 172 -1.61 2.84 -14.53
C ILE A 172 -0.62 1.95 -15.28
N GLY A 173 0.67 2.10 -15.00
CA GLY A 173 1.73 1.35 -15.67
C GLY A 173 1.66 -0.15 -15.46
N VAL A 174 1.23 -0.60 -14.28
CA VAL A 174 1.01 -2.04 -14.00
C VAL A 174 -0.09 -2.60 -14.89
N VAL A 175 -1.15 -1.81 -15.16
CA VAL A 175 -2.23 -2.20 -16.10
C VAL A 175 -1.68 -2.34 -17.52
N TYR A 176 -0.84 -1.40 -17.96
CA TYR A 176 -0.19 -1.51 -19.27
C TYR A 176 0.71 -2.73 -19.37
N CYS A 177 1.51 -3.02 -18.34
CA CYS A 177 2.31 -4.24 -18.31
C CYS A 177 1.43 -5.49 -18.41
N LEU A 178 0.28 -5.52 -17.72
CA LEU A 178 -0.68 -6.62 -17.79
C LEU A 178 -1.23 -6.80 -19.21
N LEU A 179 -1.61 -5.71 -19.88
CA LEU A 179 -2.09 -5.71 -21.26
C LEU A 179 -1.00 -6.14 -22.25
N LEU A 180 0.25 -5.69 -22.07
CA LEU A 180 1.39 -6.09 -22.92
C LEU A 180 1.59 -7.60 -22.90
N THR A 181 1.39 -8.26 -21.75
CA THR A 181 1.51 -9.73 -21.66
C THR A 181 0.46 -10.46 -22.48
N PHE A 182 -0.71 -9.88 -22.65
CA PHE A 182 -1.77 -10.42 -23.52
C PHE A 182 -1.49 -10.16 -25.01
N PHE A 183 -1.12 -8.92 -25.36
CA PHE A 183 -0.83 -8.55 -26.75
C PHE A 183 0.38 -9.28 -27.32
N GLN A 184 1.39 -9.59 -26.51
CA GLN A 184 2.52 -10.43 -26.92
C GLN A 184 2.04 -11.76 -27.50
N PHE A 185 1.09 -12.41 -26.86
CA PHE A 185 0.56 -13.68 -27.36
C PHE A 185 -0.12 -13.51 -28.73
N LEU A 186 -0.90 -12.46 -28.92
CA LEU A 186 -1.54 -12.17 -30.21
C LEU A 186 -0.52 -11.87 -31.30
N LEU A 187 0.53 -11.12 -30.97
CA LEU A 187 1.61 -10.76 -31.90
C LEU A 187 2.39 -11.98 -32.36
N TYR A 188 2.74 -12.88 -31.44
CA TYR A 188 3.53 -14.06 -31.75
C TYR A 188 2.71 -15.29 -32.15
N GLY A 189 1.38 -15.21 -32.13
CA GLY A 189 0.48 -16.31 -32.51
C GLY A 189 0.81 -16.92 -33.86
N PRO A 190 0.90 -16.15 -34.96
CA PRO A 190 1.28 -16.64 -36.28
C PRO A 190 2.67 -17.32 -36.28
N LEU A 191 3.65 -16.71 -35.63
CA LEU A 191 5.00 -17.28 -35.51
C LEU A 191 5.00 -18.62 -34.78
N HIS A 192 4.24 -18.74 -33.72
CA HIS A 192 4.10 -20.00 -32.98
C HIS A 192 3.47 -21.10 -33.83
N VAL A 193 2.53 -20.77 -34.72
CA VAL A 193 1.95 -21.73 -35.68
C VAL A 193 2.97 -22.22 -36.69
N GLU A 194 3.80 -21.31 -37.26
CA GLU A 194 4.87 -21.68 -38.19
C GLU A 194 5.93 -22.57 -37.51
N MET A 195 6.39 -22.18 -36.33
CA MET A 195 7.38 -22.94 -35.56
C MET A 195 6.86 -24.30 -35.14
N ALA A 196 5.57 -24.45 -34.88
CA ALA A 196 4.96 -25.74 -34.55
C ALA A 196 4.96 -26.75 -35.73
N LYS A 197 5.10 -26.30 -36.99
CA LYS A 197 5.25 -27.13 -38.17
C LYS A 197 6.65 -27.76 -38.29
N VAL A 198 7.67 -27.00 -37.79
CA VAL A 198 9.09 -27.36 -37.95
C VAL A 198 9.64 -28.07 -36.70
N LEU A 199 9.21 -27.68 -35.51
CA LEU A 199 9.76 -28.17 -34.27
C LEU A 199 9.07 -29.43 -33.76
N ARG A 200 9.85 -30.34 -33.16
CA ARG A 200 9.29 -31.45 -32.37
C ARG A 200 8.51 -30.88 -31.17
N PRO A 201 7.47 -31.57 -30.68
CA PRO A 201 6.60 -31.05 -29.61
C PRO A 201 7.35 -30.58 -28.35
N ALA A 202 8.40 -31.35 -27.93
CA ALA A 202 9.21 -30.94 -26.77
C ALA A 202 10.02 -29.68 -27.03
N ASN A 203 10.66 -29.57 -28.20
CA ASN A 203 11.42 -28.37 -28.59
C ASN A 203 10.50 -27.15 -28.80
N GLY A 204 9.27 -27.41 -29.30
CA GLY A 204 8.24 -26.37 -29.43
C GLY A 204 7.81 -25.76 -28.09
N LEU A 205 7.74 -26.59 -27.03
CA LEU A 205 7.46 -26.10 -25.68
C LEU A 205 8.61 -25.23 -25.14
N ILE A 206 9.85 -25.72 -25.26
CA ILE A 206 11.04 -24.95 -24.83
C ILE A 206 11.14 -23.64 -25.59
N TYR A 207 10.91 -23.65 -26.89
CA TYR A 207 10.87 -22.44 -27.72
C TYR A 207 9.85 -21.42 -27.20
N ARG A 208 8.62 -21.84 -26.88
CA ARG A 208 7.58 -20.95 -26.39
C ARG A 208 7.95 -20.32 -25.05
N ILE A 209 8.45 -21.11 -24.11
CA ILE A 209 8.90 -20.60 -22.80
C ILE A 209 10.05 -19.62 -23.00
N ALA A 210 11.07 -19.96 -23.79
CA ALA A 210 12.22 -19.11 -24.04
C ALA A 210 11.82 -17.80 -24.71
N MET A 211 10.92 -17.82 -25.71
CA MET A 211 10.42 -16.63 -26.37
C MET A 211 9.64 -15.70 -25.41
N SER A 212 8.77 -16.26 -24.57
CA SER A 212 8.04 -15.46 -23.59
C SER A 212 8.99 -14.82 -22.58
N TRP A 213 9.96 -15.59 -22.06
CA TRP A 213 10.94 -15.08 -21.09
C TRP A 213 11.80 -13.97 -21.69
N PHE A 214 12.30 -14.16 -22.90
CA PHE A 214 13.12 -13.19 -23.61
C PHE A 214 12.34 -11.91 -23.93
N THR A 215 11.13 -12.06 -24.47
CA THR A 215 10.31 -10.89 -24.81
C THR A 215 9.92 -10.07 -23.57
N PHE A 216 9.51 -10.73 -22.49
CA PHE A 216 9.16 -10.01 -21.26
C PHE A 216 10.37 -9.37 -20.57
N PHE A 217 11.58 -9.94 -20.75
CA PHE A 217 12.80 -9.32 -20.25
C PHE A 217 13.06 -7.96 -20.89
N PHE A 218 12.94 -7.85 -22.21
CA PHE A 218 13.10 -6.58 -22.90
C PHE A 218 11.88 -5.66 -22.76
N ALA A 219 10.66 -6.20 -22.78
CA ALA A 219 9.46 -5.39 -22.60
C ALA A 219 9.43 -4.73 -21.20
N SER A 220 9.83 -5.46 -20.17
CA SER A 220 9.97 -4.90 -18.82
C SER A 220 11.08 -3.87 -18.73
N LEU A 221 12.22 -4.08 -19.42
CA LEU A 221 13.30 -3.10 -19.49
C LEU A 221 12.83 -1.79 -20.12
N PHE A 222 12.16 -1.85 -21.26
CA PHE A 222 11.62 -0.65 -21.93
C PHE A 222 10.61 0.07 -21.04
N PHE A 223 9.72 -0.64 -20.40
CA PHE A 223 8.77 -0.06 -19.44
C PHE A 223 9.49 0.64 -18.28
N CYS A 224 10.47 -0.02 -17.67
CA CYS A 224 11.22 0.54 -16.55
C CYS A 224 12.10 1.73 -16.98
N THR A 225 12.65 1.69 -18.20
CA THR A 225 13.40 2.81 -18.78
C THR A 225 12.49 4.03 -19.00
N THR A 226 11.26 3.81 -19.44
CA THR A 226 10.27 4.91 -19.55
C THR A 226 10.04 5.57 -18.20
N THR A 227 9.92 4.80 -17.12
CA THR A 227 9.82 5.34 -15.76
C THR A 227 11.08 6.12 -15.37
N ALA A 228 12.27 5.64 -15.75
CA ALA A 228 13.54 6.32 -15.46
C ALA A 228 13.69 7.64 -16.23
N ILE A 229 13.15 7.77 -17.44
CA ILE A 229 13.15 9.02 -18.23
C ILE A 229 12.42 10.14 -17.48
N PHE A 230 11.42 9.82 -16.69
CA PHE A 230 10.74 10.79 -15.82
C PHE A 230 11.53 11.16 -14.55
N GLN A 231 12.81 10.78 -14.46
CA GLN A 231 13.74 11.11 -13.36
C GLN A 231 13.25 10.66 -11.98
N VAL A 232 12.53 9.53 -11.92
CA VAL A 232 12.10 8.94 -10.68
C VAL A 232 13.31 8.47 -9.85
N ASP A 233 13.28 8.74 -8.54
CA ASP A 233 14.32 8.31 -7.62
C ASP A 233 14.14 6.83 -7.23
N PHE A 234 15.03 5.98 -7.71
CA PHE A 234 15.09 4.55 -7.37
C PHE A 234 15.98 4.25 -6.15
N THR A 235 16.67 5.26 -5.60
CA THR A 235 17.74 5.02 -4.62
C THR A 235 17.24 4.89 -3.19
N LYS A 236 15.99 5.26 -2.90
CA LYS A 236 15.43 5.36 -1.53
C LYS A 236 15.54 4.07 -0.73
N SER A 237 15.22 2.92 -1.34
CA SER A 237 15.17 1.63 -0.64
C SER A 237 16.40 0.75 -0.89
N PHE A 238 16.91 0.72 -2.13
CA PHE A 238 17.99 -0.19 -2.56
C PHE A 238 19.23 0.53 -3.08
N GLY A 239 19.35 1.82 -2.82
CA GLY A 239 20.49 2.62 -3.29
C GLY A 239 20.68 2.52 -4.81
N ARG A 240 21.92 2.45 -5.28
CA ARG A 240 22.22 2.40 -6.72
C ARG A 240 21.65 1.19 -7.46
N GLY A 241 21.30 0.11 -6.75
CA GLY A 241 20.69 -1.09 -7.32
C GLY A 241 19.17 -1.01 -7.54
N GLY A 242 18.51 0.06 -7.08
CA GLY A 242 17.05 0.16 -7.06
C GLY A 242 16.40 0.01 -8.44
N PHE A 243 16.99 0.58 -9.50
CA PHE A 243 16.51 0.39 -10.87
C PHE A 243 16.53 -1.09 -11.30
N VAL A 244 17.59 -1.81 -10.98
CA VAL A 244 17.70 -3.24 -11.33
C VAL A 244 16.67 -4.06 -10.59
N VAL A 245 16.45 -3.77 -9.29
CA VAL A 245 15.41 -4.43 -8.50
C VAL A 245 14.02 -4.16 -9.08
N TYR A 246 13.74 -2.92 -9.47
CA TYR A 246 12.48 -2.56 -10.12
C TYR A 246 12.28 -3.30 -11.45
N TRP A 247 13.30 -3.32 -12.32
CA TRP A 247 13.26 -4.03 -13.58
C TRP A 247 13.04 -5.53 -13.41
N MET A 248 13.82 -6.19 -12.54
CA MET A 248 13.68 -7.64 -12.30
C MET A 248 12.31 -7.98 -11.68
N SER A 249 11.79 -7.13 -10.81
CA SER A 249 10.43 -7.31 -10.24
C SER A 249 9.36 -7.19 -11.32
N THR A 250 9.49 -6.23 -12.23
CA THR A 250 8.59 -6.05 -13.37
C THR A 250 8.64 -7.24 -14.32
N TRP A 251 9.85 -7.77 -14.58
CA TRP A 251 10.02 -8.98 -15.39
C TRP A 251 9.34 -10.18 -14.77
N LEU A 252 9.53 -10.44 -13.47
CA LEU A 252 8.84 -11.52 -12.75
C LEU A 252 7.32 -11.36 -12.81
N PHE A 253 6.85 -10.13 -12.63
CA PHE A 253 5.42 -9.84 -12.75
C PHE A 253 4.88 -10.16 -14.14
N MET A 254 5.57 -9.70 -15.20
CA MET A 254 5.17 -10.00 -16.58
C MET A 254 5.21 -11.50 -16.89
N LEU A 255 6.17 -12.25 -16.35
CA LEU A 255 6.22 -13.71 -16.48
C LEU A 255 5.03 -14.39 -15.78
N ALA A 256 4.69 -13.95 -14.57
CA ALA A 256 3.57 -14.53 -13.82
C ALA A 256 2.22 -14.27 -14.52
N ALA A 257 1.98 -13.02 -14.94
CA ALA A 257 0.77 -12.61 -15.64
C ALA A 257 0.71 -13.17 -17.07
N GLY A 258 1.84 -13.15 -17.79
CA GLY A 258 1.96 -13.64 -19.16
C GLY A 258 1.74 -15.12 -19.28
N GLY A 259 2.28 -15.93 -18.38
CA GLY A 259 2.04 -17.37 -18.34
C GLY A 259 0.56 -17.71 -18.12
N ALA A 260 -0.14 -16.95 -17.25
CA ALA A 260 -1.58 -17.11 -17.05
C ALA A 260 -2.37 -16.75 -18.31
N ASN A 261 -2.01 -15.63 -18.97
CA ASN A 261 -2.62 -15.20 -20.22
C ASN A 261 -2.38 -16.22 -21.34
N GLU A 262 -1.17 -16.75 -21.48
CA GLU A 262 -0.82 -17.73 -22.50
C GLU A 262 -1.67 -19.00 -22.37
N ASN A 263 -1.77 -19.56 -21.17
CA ASN A 263 -2.60 -20.73 -20.90
C ASN A 263 -4.08 -20.47 -21.18
N ALA A 264 -4.60 -19.34 -20.70
CA ALA A 264 -6.00 -19.01 -20.86
C ALA A 264 -6.36 -18.70 -22.31
N VAL A 265 -5.55 -17.95 -23.03
CA VAL A 265 -5.79 -17.63 -24.46
C VAL A 265 -5.81 -18.91 -25.30
N MET A 266 -4.90 -19.88 -25.05
CA MET A 266 -4.95 -21.17 -25.73
C MET A 266 -6.27 -21.91 -25.49
N LEU A 267 -6.82 -21.87 -24.28
CA LEU A 267 -8.13 -22.46 -23.96
C LEU A 267 -9.27 -21.71 -24.65
N VAL A 268 -9.27 -20.39 -24.55
CA VAL A 268 -10.33 -19.54 -25.10
C VAL A 268 -10.42 -19.67 -26.62
N ILE A 269 -9.30 -19.74 -27.33
CA ILE A 269 -9.28 -19.98 -28.79
C ILE A 269 -9.96 -21.31 -29.14
N THR A 270 -9.88 -22.35 -28.30
CA THR A 270 -10.60 -23.62 -28.55
C THR A 270 -12.12 -23.46 -28.45
N LEU A 271 -12.62 -22.48 -27.70
CA LEU A 271 -14.05 -22.14 -27.63
C LEU A 271 -14.45 -21.27 -28.82
N GLY A 272 -13.70 -20.21 -29.07
CA GLY A 272 -13.84 -19.30 -30.21
C GLY A 272 -13.06 -18.00 -29.98
N PRO A 273 -12.42 -17.45 -31.01
CA PRO A 273 -11.59 -16.26 -30.88
C PRO A 273 -12.39 -15.01 -30.43
N GLN A 274 -13.69 -14.97 -30.64
CA GLN A 274 -14.58 -13.90 -30.20
C GLN A 274 -14.60 -13.72 -28.66
N TYR A 275 -14.23 -14.74 -27.88
CA TYR A 275 -14.20 -14.68 -26.42
C TYR A 275 -12.90 -14.10 -25.86
N LEU A 276 -11.90 -13.79 -26.70
CA LEU A 276 -10.62 -13.24 -26.24
C LEU A 276 -10.78 -11.88 -25.56
N GLY A 277 -11.67 -11.02 -26.11
CA GLY A 277 -11.96 -9.71 -25.50
C GLY A 277 -12.58 -9.83 -24.10
N PHE A 278 -13.48 -10.79 -23.92
CA PHE A 278 -14.09 -11.06 -22.63
C PHE A 278 -13.04 -11.59 -21.62
N TRP A 279 -12.15 -12.47 -22.06
CA TRP A 279 -11.06 -12.97 -21.20
C TRP A 279 -10.18 -11.84 -20.69
N ILE A 280 -9.63 -10.99 -21.60
CA ILE A 280 -8.70 -9.94 -21.19
C ILE A 280 -9.36 -8.92 -20.25
N LEU A 281 -10.62 -8.54 -20.54
CA LEU A 281 -11.35 -7.62 -19.67
C LEU A 281 -11.55 -8.23 -18.28
N SER A 282 -11.99 -9.48 -18.19
CA SER A 282 -12.17 -10.19 -16.92
C SER A 282 -10.84 -10.32 -16.15
N PHE A 283 -9.76 -10.66 -16.85
CA PHE A 283 -8.44 -10.82 -16.25
C PHE A 283 -7.92 -9.49 -15.67
N VAL A 284 -8.10 -8.39 -16.41
CA VAL A 284 -7.76 -7.03 -15.94
C VAL A 284 -8.57 -6.66 -14.72
N ILE A 285 -9.89 -6.83 -14.74
CA ILE A 285 -10.77 -6.51 -13.62
C ILE A 285 -10.40 -7.32 -12.37
N LEU A 286 -10.22 -8.64 -12.51
CA LEU A 286 -9.85 -9.51 -11.40
C LEU A 286 -8.51 -9.17 -10.76
N ASN A 287 -7.57 -8.63 -11.53
CA ASN A 287 -6.27 -8.21 -11.01
C ASN A 287 -6.33 -6.82 -10.37
N ILE A 288 -7.08 -5.88 -10.95
CA ILE A 288 -7.11 -4.48 -10.52
C ILE A 288 -8.00 -4.29 -9.28
N ALA A 289 -9.20 -4.89 -9.27
CA ALA A 289 -10.17 -4.69 -8.22
C ALA A 289 -9.61 -4.90 -6.79
N PRO A 290 -8.82 -5.95 -6.52
CA PRO A 290 -8.21 -6.14 -5.20
C PRO A 290 -6.89 -5.38 -4.99
N SER A 291 -6.38 -4.66 -6.00
CA SER A 291 -5.00 -4.13 -5.97
C SER A 291 -4.94 -2.64 -5.70
N PHE A 292 -5.96 -1.89 -6.10
CA PHE A 292 -5.99 -0.43 -5.96
C PHE A 292 -6.61 0.06 -4.65
N PHE A 293 -7.22 -0.83 -3.90
CA PHE A 293 -7.72 -0.54 -2.57
C PHE A 293 -7.06 -1.48 -1.55
N PRO A 294 -6.72 -1.03 -0.34
CA PRO A 294 -6.09 -1.88 0.66
C PRO A 294 -6.97 -3.07 1.02
N LEU A 295 -6.45 -4.28 0.88
CA LEU A 295 -7.22 -5.50 1.17
C LEU A 295 -7.70 -5.59 2.62
N ALA A 296 -6.99 -4.93 3.54
CA ALA A 296 -7.39 -4.87 4.95
C ALA A 296 -8.67 -4.04 5.20
N LEU A 297 -8.94 -3.05 4.34
CA LEU A 297 -10.11 -2.18 4.41
C LEU A 297 -11.25 -2.64 3.49
N ASN A 298 -11.00 -3.66 2.68
CA ASN A 298 -11.92 -4.17 1.68
C ASN A 298 -12.74 -5.36 2.20
N ASN A 299 -13.85 -5.67 1.52
CA ASN A 299 -14.63 -6.86 1.82
C ASN A 299 -13.78 -8.13 1.70
N ASN A 300 -14.06 -9.15 2.52
CA ASN A 300 -13.36 -10.43 2.55
C ASN A 300 -13.31 -11.14 1.17
N VAL A 301 -14.27 -10.90 0.29
CA VAL A 301 -14.28 -11.42 -1.08
C VAL A 301 -13.01 -11.02 -1.84
N TYR A 302 -12.50 -9.80 -1.64
CA TYR A 302 -11.30 -9.31 -2.33
C TYR A 302 -9.99 -9.90 -1.83
N ARG A 303 -9.99 -10.74 -0.77
CA ARG A 303 -8.79 -11.41 -0.26
C ARG A 303 -8.11 -12.34 -1.28
N TYR A 304 -8.81 -12.75 -2.34
CA TYR A 304 -8.17 -13.46 -3.46
C TYR A 304 -7.04 -12.63 -4.10
N GLY A 305 -7.07 -11.31 -3.93
CA GLY A 305 -6.01 -10.40 -4.40
C GLY A 305 -4.61 -10.76 -3.92
N TYR A 306 -4.47 -11.37 -2.74
CA TYR A 306 -3.17 -11.88 -2.28
C TYR A 306 -2.53 -12.88 -3.26
N MET A 307 -3.33 -13.58 -4.07
CA MET A 307 -2.85 -14.51 -5.09
C MET A 307 -2.65 -13.83 -6.46
N MET A 308 -3.07 -12.59 -6.64
CA MET A 308 -3.01 -11.91 -7.93
C MET A 308 -1.63 -11.27 -8.15
N PRO A 309 -1.06 -11.40 -9.37
CA PRO A 309 0.27 -10.85 -9.66
C PRO A 309 0.34 -9.33 -9.53
N VAL A 310 -0.74 -8.60 -9.86
CA VAL A 310 -0.78 -7.13 -9.77
C VAL A 310 -0.66 -6.65 -8.33
N HIS A 311 -1.40 -7.23 -7.39
CA HIS A 311 -1.32 -6.85 -5.98
C HIS A 311 0.10 -7.03 -5.43
N ASN A 312 0.71 -8.17 -5.72
CA ASN A 312 2.04 -8.50 -5.21
C ASN A 312 3.14 -7.57 -5.80
N VAL A 313 3.05 -7.21 -7.08
CA VAL A 313 4.04 -6.31 -7.69
C VAL A 313 3.86 -4.87 -7.22
N ILE A 314 2.63 -4.39 -7.00
CA ILE A 314 2.38 -3.05 -6.46
C ILE A 314 2.99 -2.90 -5.05
N ASP A 315 2.81 -3.89 -4.19
CA ASP A 315 3.43 -3.89 -2.86
C ASP A 315 4.97 -3.86 -2.95
N ILE A 316 5.57 -4.61 -3.90
CA ILE A 316 7.02 -4.55 -4.14
C ILE A 316 7.44 -3.14 -4.64
N TYR A 317 6.69 -2.53 -5.54
CA TYR A 317 6.98 -1.18 -6.04
C TYR A 317 6.90 -0.12 -4.95
N ARG A 318 5.94 -0.24 -4.02
CA ARG A 318 5.85 0.63 -2.85
C ARG A 318 7.12 0.56 -1.98
N VAL A 319 7.66 -0.65 -1.79
CA VAL A 319 8.95 -0.81 -1.09
C VAL A 319 10.08 -0.12 -1.86
N ILE A 320 10.16 -0.29 -3.17
CA ILE A 320 11.25 0.27 -3.99
C ILE A 320 11.21 1.80 -3.99
N PHE A 321 10.04 2.41 -4.20
CA PHE A 321 9.90 3.85 -4.40
C PHE A 321 9.73 4.66 -3.11
N PHE A 322 9.15 4.06 -2.05
CA PHE A 322 8.81 4.80 -0.82
C PHE A 322 9.54 4.28 0.42
N ASP A 323 10.31 3.21 0.30
CA ASP A 323 11.01 2.55 1.42
C ASP A 323 10.06 2.17 2.56
N VAL A 324 8.84 1.72 2.22
CA VAL A 324 7.92 1.13 3.19
C VAL A 324 8.40 -0.25 3.64
N THR A 325 7.73 -0.85 4.61
CA THR A 325 8.17 -2.10 5.24
C THR A 325 8.45 -3.23 4.24
N ARG A 326 9.59 -3.89 4.41
CA ARG A 326 10.02 -5.04 3.59
C ARG A 326 9.44 -6.38 4.04
N ARG A 327 8.67 -6.42 5.13
CA ARG A 327 8.19 -7.69 5.74
C ARG A 327 7.42 -8.58 4.79
N LYS A 328 6.65 -8.00 3.88
CA LYS A 328 5.84 -8.74 2.90
C LYS A 328 6.57 -9.08 1.61
N MET A 329 7.74 -8.50 1.38
CA MET A 329 8.47 -8.59 0.11
C MET A 329 8.82 -10.04 -0.27
N GLY A 330 9.31 -10.83 0.67
CA GLY A 330 9.61 -12.25 0.45
C GLY A 330 8.38 -13.06 0.05
N ARG A 331 7.24 -12.83 0.71
CA ARG A 331 5.96 -13.45 0.36
C ARG A 331 5.54 -13.06 -1.05
N ASN A 332 5.61 -11.78 -1.40
CA ASN A 332 5.16 -11.26 -2.69
C ASN A 332 6.00 -11.84 -3.84
N TYR A 333 7.33 -11.91 -3.70
CA TYR A 333 8.18 -12.60 -4.66
C TYR A 333 7.89 -14.10 -4.72
N GLY A 334 7.67 -14.76 -3.59
CA GLY A 334 7.32 -16.17 -3.51
C GLY A 334 6.04 -16.49 -4.29
N ILE A 335 5.01 -15.63 -4.21
CA ILE A 335 3.76 -15.78 -4.96
C ILE A 335 3.99 -15.59 -6.46
N LEU A 336 4.77 -14.58 -6.89
CA LEU A 336 5.08 -14.39 -8.32
C LEU A 336 5.83 -15.60 -8.90
N VAL A 337 6.84 -16.11 -8.20
CA VAL A 337 7.59 -17.30 -8.60
C VAL A 337 6.71 -18.54 -8.63
N ALA A 338 5.85 -18.74 -7.64
CA ALA A 338 4.90 -19.85 -7.62
C ALA A 338 3.92 -19.81 -8.80
N LEU A 339 3.42 -18.60 -9.16
CA LEU A 339 2.57 -18.42 -10.34
C LEU A 339 3.32 -18.73 -11.64
N ILE A 340 4.59 -18.32 -11.77
CA ILE A 340 5.43 -18.66 -12.94
C ILE A 340 5.59 -20.18 -13.04
N ALA A 341 5.95 -20.84 -11.95
CA ALA A 341 6.13 -22.29 -11.90
C ALA A 341 4.84 -23.03 -12.25
N LEU A 342 3.70 -22.62 -11.65
CA LEU A 342 2.39 -23.21 -11.93
C LEU A 342 1.99 -23.07 -13.40
N ASN A 343 2.09 -21.85 -13.96
CA ASN A 343 1.71 -21.60 -15.35
C ASN A 343 2.63 -22.33 -16.33
N THR A 344 3.92 -22.40 -16.03
CA THR A 344 4.89 -23.17 -16.85
C THR A 344 4.60 -24.67 -16.80
N ALA A 345 4.24 -25.21 -15.64
CA ALA A 345 3.85 -26.61 -15.49
C ALA A 345 2.53 -26.95 -16.20
N LEU A 346 1.57 -26.00 -16.22
CA LEU A 346 0.29 -26.19 -16.91
C LEU A 346 0.40 -26.10 -18.45
N LEU A 347 1.37 -25.38 -18.97
CA LEU A 347 1.53 -25.08 -20.39
C LEU A 347 1.50 -26.32 -21.29
N PRO A 348 2.25 -27.44 -21.00
CA PRO A 348 2.21 -28.66 -21.85
C PRO A 348 0.84 -29.33 -21.85
N PHE A 349 0.12 -29.33 -20.74
CA PHE A 349 -1.19 -29.95 -20.64
C PHE A 349 -2.23 -29.15 -21.43
N VAL A 350 -2.24 -27.83 -21.25
CA VAL A 350 -3.12 -26.90 -21.95
C VAL A 350 -2.83 -26.94 -23.46
N GLY A 351 -1.56 -26.89 -23.84
CA GLY A 351 -1.14 -26.97 -25.24
C GLY A 351 -1.58 -28.27 -25.93
N LYS A 352 -1.44 -29.40 -25.25
CA LYS A 352 -1.89 -30.71 -25.76
C LYS A 352 -3.40 -30.78 -25.91
N TYR A 353 -4.15 -30.24 -24.92
CA TYR A 353 -5.62 -30.19 -24.99
C TYR A 353 -6.08 -29.29 -26.13
N ALA A 354 -5.56 -28.03 -26.21
CA ALA A 354 -5.91 -27.09 -27.24
C ALA A 354 -5.63 -27.63 -28.66
N SER A 355 -4.45 -28.23 -28.88
CA SER A 355 -4.08 -28.82 -30.16
C SER A 355 -5.03 -29.95 -30.59
N ARG A 356 -5.45 -30.81 -29.66
CA ARG A 356 -6.41 -31.88 -29.92
C ARG A 356 -7.77 -31.35 -30.33
N LYS A 357 -8.28 -30.37 -29.58
CA LYS A 357 -9.60 -29.74 -29.85
C LYS A 357 -9.62 -28.99 -31.19
N LEU A 358 -8.57 -28.25 -31.53
CA LEU A 358 -8.47 -27.53 -32.80
C LEU A 358 -8.40 -28.51 -33.99
N LYS A 359 -7.63 -29.62 -33.88
CA LYS A 359 -7.60 -30.66 -34.89
C LYS A 359 -8.98 -31.32 -35.10
N GLN A 360 -9.71 -31.61 -34.02
CA GLN A 360 -11.07 -32.14 -34.11
C GLN A 360 -12.01 -31.21 -34.85
N LYS A 361 -11.97 -29.90 -34.53
CA LYS A 361 -12.78 -28.89 -35.23
C LYS A 361 -12.45 -28.79 -36.72
N ALA A 362 -11.16 -28.82 -37.07
CA ALA A 362 -10.74 -28.80 -38.47
C ALA A 362 -11.22 -30.03 -39.25
N LEU A 363 -11.16 -31.25 -38.64
CA LEU A 363 -11.67 -32.47 -39.26
C LEU A 363 -13.20 -32.45 -39.46
N VAL A 364 -13.95 -31.89 -38.52
CA VAL A 364 -15.40 -31.75 -38.66
C VAL A 364 -15.75 -30.77 -39.78
N ALA A 365 -15.06 -29.60 -39.83
CA ALA A 365 -15.26 -28.61 -40.88
C ALA A 365 -14.94 -29.19 -42.29
N ALA A 366 -13.86 -29.98 -42.43
CA ALA A 366 -13.48 -30.63 -43.69
C ALA A 366 -14.47 -31.73 -44.15
N LYS A 367 -15.29 -32.27 -43.27
CA LYS A 367 -16.33 -33.26 -43.62
C LYS A 367 -17.67 -32.59 -44.02
N GLN A 368 -17.83 -31.30 -43.74
CA GLN A 368 -19.05 -30.54 -44.04
C GLN A 368 -18.89 -29.68 -45.31
N SER A 369 -17.67 -29.48 -45.79
CA SER A 369 -17.32 -28.90 -47.08
C SER A 369 -17.27 -29.98 -48.17
#